data_f32d8d4198fbf1a6d71c2c3b01fffc52
#
_entry.id   f32d8d4198fbf1a6d71c2c3b01fffc52
#
_cell.length_a   1.000
_cell.length_b   1.000
_cell.length_c   1.000
_cell.angle_alpha   90.00
_cell.angle_beta   90.00
_cell.angle_gamma   90.00
#
_symmetry.space_group_name_H-M   'P 1'
#
loop_
_entity.id
_entity.type
_entity.pdbx_description
1 polymer ?
#
loop_
_entity_poly.entity_id
_entity_poly.type
_entity_poly.pdbx_seq_one_letter_code
_entity_poly.pdbx_strand_id
1 'polypeptide(L)'
;MQDLETIIAHSNFWLNPAPAYQILQEIEYLIFFRQEKYQNWCAVLEDIKAALELLQASTDEQLWQETQLKLKHLKKELEIVQIQKLLSHPYDQMGALVTITAEIAGADAQDWAYLLMKLYWNWGINHNYQVNLVEIIDGDSAGINFATLEITGRYAYGFLKSETGIHKLQRISPFQTNGNLQTILARVEVIPICDAAINWEIPEHDLKITQWRWHGKNLKRSQPWVKVCHIPTGITVFCDQERSQMQNQTKALRIIKSKLWFLMQSQSVQDIAKIETSSIKSLSTKPIREYILHPENRVKDLRTNVETTSVTEVLNGEINFLIDAYLQQQSMTHS
;
A
#
# COMPACT_ATOMS: atom_id res chain seq x y z
N MET A 1 -23.60 6.31 -13.80
CA MET A 1 -23.91 7.73 -14.01
C MET A 1 -25.38 7.99 -13.73
N GLN A 2 -26.33 7.48 -14.52
CA GLN A 2 -27.76 7.74 -14.29
C GLN A 2 -28.24 7.40 -12.86
N ASP A 3 -27.79 6.29 -12.27
CA ASP A 3 -28.14 5.91 -10.91
C ASP A 3 -27.56 6.89 -9.86
N LEU A 4 -26.36 7.41 -10.07
CA LEU A 4 -25.71 8.37 -9.18
C LEU A 4 -26.37 9.77 -9.30
N GLU A 5 -26.76 10.16 -10.49
CA GLU A 5 -27.52 11.40 -10.74
C GLU A 5 -28.90 11.37 -10.05
N THR A 6 -29.58 10.22 -10.06
CA THR A 6 -30.85 10.04 -9.34
C THR A 6 -30.68 10.12 -7.83
N ILE A 7 -29.57 9.61 -7.28
CA ILE A 7 -29.27 9.69 -5.84
C ILE A 7 -29.06 11.15 -5.40
N ILE A 8 -28.33 11.95 -6.20
CA ILE A 8 -28.11 13.39 -5.91
C ILE A 8 -29.40 14.19 -5.97
N ALA A 9 -30.34 13.82 -6.84
CA ALA A 9 -31.61 14.51 -6.99
C ALA A 9 -32.55 14.32 -5.79
N HIS A 10 -32.30 13.34 -4.93
CA HIS A 10 -33.10 13.14 -3.72
C HIS A 10 -32.82 14.23 -2.67
N SER A 11 -33.89 14.82 -2.12
CA SER A 11 -33.83 15.92 -1.14
C SER A 11 -33.03 15.55 0.14
N ASN A 12 -32.98 14.26 0.49
CA ASN A 12 -32.28 13.77 1.67
C ASN A 12 -30.77 13.57 1.46
N PHE A 13 -30.28 13.68 0.21
CA PHE A 13 -28.86 13.47 -0.12
C PHE A 13 -27.94 14.43 0.65
N TRP A 14 -28.35 15.68 0.77
CA TRP A 14 -27.56 16.75 1.40
C TRP A 14 -27.63 16.77 2.93
N LEU A 15 -28.50 15.95 3.54
CA LEU A 15 -28.63 15.89 5.01
C LEU A 15 -27.46 15.14 5.67
N ASN A 16 -26.77 14.27 4.93
CA ASN A 16 -25.61 13.52 5.41
C ASN A 16 -24.36 13.85 4.59
N PRO A 17 -23.51 14.78 5.05
CA PRO A 17 -22.37 15.28 4.26
C PRO A 17 -21.30 14.22 3.93
N ALA A 18 -21.07 13.23 4.79
CA ALA A 18 -20.03 12.22 4.56
C ALA A 18 -20.33 11.28 3.37
N PRO A 19 -21.50 10.60 3.28
CA PRO A 19 -21.84 9.81 2.10
C PRO A 19 -22.06 10.66 0.84
N ALA A 20 -22.56 11.90 0.99
CA ALA A 20 -22.71 12.82 -0.13
C ALA A 20 -21.35 13.16 -0.78
N TYR A 21 -20.33 13.43 0.04
CA TYR A 21 -18.99 13.71 -0.45
C TYR A 21 -18.37 12.52 -1.20
N GLN A 22 -18.56 11.31 -0.71
CA GLN A 22 -18.07 10.09 -1.38
C GLN A 22 -18.71 9.90 -2.76
N ILE A 23 -20.03 10.09 -2.86
CA ILE A 23 -20.76 9.98 -4.13
C ILE A 23 -20.32 11.07 -5.11
N LEU A 24 -20.11 12.30 -4.63
CA LEU A 24 -19.59 13.38 -5.48
C LEU A 24 -18.17 13.09 -6.00
N GLN A 25 -17.29 12.57 -5.15
CA GLN A 25 -15.95 12.14 -5.58
C GLN A 25 -16.01 11.02 -6.62
N GLU A 26 -16.94 10.09 -6.47
CA GLU A 26 -17.11 9.02 -7.46
C GLU A 26 -17.62 9.53 -8.80
N ILE A 27 -18.55 10.48 -8.79
CA ILE A 27 -19.03 11.13 -10.01
C ILE A 27 -17.93 11.95 -10.69
N GLU A 28 -17.19 12.76 -9.94
CA GLU A 28 -16.06 13.52 -10.45
C GLU A 28 -15.02 12.60 -11.11
N TYR A 29 -14.71 11.48 -10.46
CA TYR A 29 -13.80 10.48 -11.02
C TYR A 29 -14.36 9.84 -12.31
N LEU A 30 -15.65 9.47 -12.34
CA LEU A 30 -16.26 8.89 -13.54
C LEU A 30 -16.32 9.87 -14.71
N ILE A 31 -16.58 11.15 -14.44
CA ILE A 31 -16.55 12.21 -15.43
C ILE A 31 -15.13 12.39 -15.99
N PHE A 32 -14.14 12.55 -15.09
CA PHE A 32 -12.74 12.64 -15.46
C PHE A 32 -12.27 11.44 -16.28
N PHE A 33 -12.60 10.23 -15.82
CA PHE A 33 -12.24 9.00 -16.50
C PHE A 33 -12.86 8.92 -17.90
N ARG A 34 -14.14 9.30 -18.06
CA ARG A 34 -14.84 9.23 -19.33
C ARG A 34 -14.40 10.32 -20.31
N GLN A 35 -14.24 11.56 -19.83
CA GLN A 35 -13.95 12.70 -20.72
C GLN A 35 -12.47 12.81 -21.06
N GLU A 36 -11.57 12.63 -20.12
CA GLU A 36 -10.14 12.84 -20.37
C GLU A 36 -9.38 11.55 -20.68
N LYS A 37 -9.47 10.53 -19.84
CA LYS A 37 -8.67 9.31 -20.06
C LYS A 37 -9.11 8.53 -21.30
N TYR A 38 -10.40 8.29 -21.44
CA TYR A 38 -10.89 7.50 -22.58
C TYR A 38 -10.65 8.21 -23.92
N GLN A 39 -10.90 9.52 -23.98
CA GLN A 39 -10.61 10.30 -25.20
C GLN A 39 -9.11 10.33 -25.52
N ASN A 40 -8.27 10.48 -24.50
CA ASN A 40 -6.83 10.43 -24.67
C ASN A 40 -6.36 9.06 -25.20
N TRP A 41 -6.89 7.96 -24.65
CA TRP A 41 -6.56 6.62 -25.15
C TRP A 41 -6.99 6.40 -26.61
N CYS A 42 -8.16 6.90 -27.00
CA CYS A 42 -8.60 6.85 -28.38
C CYS A 42 -7.65 7.64 -29.29
N ALA A 43 -7.26 8.86 -28.88
CA ALA A 43 -6.32 9.68 -29.65
C ALA A 43 -4.94 9.01 -29.79
N VAL A 44 -4.38 8.46 -28.68
CA VAL A 44 -3.12 7.73 -28.71
C VAL A 44 -3.20 6.49 -29.61
N LEU A 45 -4.33 5.78 -29.61
CA LEU A 45 -4.54 4.63 -30.46
C LEU A 45 -4.59 5.02 -31.96
N GLU A 46 -5.22 6.14 -32.28
CA GLU A 46 -5.25 6.69 -33.65
C GLU A 46 -3.85 7.14 -34.11
N ASP A 47 -3.10 7.80 -33.24
CA ASP A 47 -1.69 8.14 -33.48
C ASP A 47 -0.83 6.90 -33.77
N ILE A 48 -0.99 5.84 -32.97
CA ILE A 48 -0.27 4.58 -33.16
C ILE A 48 -0.64 3.95 -34.50
N LYS A 49 -1.93 3.95 -34.90
CA LYS A 49 -2.37 3.42 -36.18
C LYS A 49 -1.77 4.22 -37.36
N ALA A 50 -1.83 5.55 -37.31
CA ALA A 50 -1.24 6.41 -38.32
C ALA A 50 0.29 6.20 -38.46
N ALA A 51 0.99 6.08 -37.31
CA ALA A 51 2.42 5.78 -37.29
C ALA A 51 2.74 4.42 -37.94
N LEU A 52 1.93 3.39 -37.69
CA LEU A 52 2.09 2.07 -38.30
C LEU A 52 1.87 2.11 -39.81
N GLU A 53 0.92 2.89 -40.31
CA GLU A 53 0.69 3.08 -41.76
C GLU A 53 1.92 3.76 -42.41
N LEU A 54 2.50 4.77 -41.79
CA LEU A 54 3.71 5.43 -42.25
C LEU A 54 4.93 4.48 -42.25
N LEU A 55 5.06 3.65 -41.25
CA LEU A 55 6.14 2.65 -41.14
C LEU A 55 6.03 1.52 -42.15
N GLN A 56 4.84 1.26 -42.71
CA GLN A 56 4.68 0.35 -43.84
C GLN A 56 5.25 0.93 -45.16
N ALA A 57 5.27 2.26 -45.27
CA ALA A 57 5.77 2.97 -46.43
C ALA A 57 7.26 3.35 -46.32
N SER A 58 7.81 3.50 -45.14
CA SER A 58 9.19 3.90 -44.88
C SER A 58 9.75 3.24 -43.62
N THR A 59 11.04 2.83 -43.63
CA THR A 59 11.76 2.33 -42.45
C THR A 59 12.32 3.51 -41.67
N ASP A 60 11.54 4.03 -40.72
CA ASP A 60 11.99 5.05 -39.77
C ASP A 60 12.13 4.44 -38.37
N GLU A 61 13.38 4.22 -37.92
CA GLU A 61 13.68 3.58 -36.67
C GLU A 61 13.29 4.43 -35.44
N GLN A 62 13.35 5.76 -35.55
CA GLN A 62 12.94 6.66 -34.47
C GLN A 62 11.42 6.61 -34.28
N LEU A 63 10.66 6.69 -35.36
CA LEU A 63 9.21 6.56 -35.33
C LEU A 63 8.77 5.19 -34.78
N TRP A 64 9.50 4.13 -35.13
CA TRP A 64 9.25 2.79 -34.60
C TRP A 64 9.42 2.71 -33.08
N GLN A 65 10.54 3.23 -32.56
CA GLN A 65 10.81 3.24 -31.12
C GLN A 65 9.78 4.08 -30.35
N GLU A 66 9.44 5.26 -30.87
CA GLU A 66 8.40 6.11 -30.26
C GLU A 66 7.03 5.43 -30.23
N THR A 67 6.65 4.78 -31.32
CA THR A 67 5.38 4.04 -31.42
C THR A 67 5.32 2.87 -30.44
N GLN A 68 6.44 2.12 -30.28
CA GLN A 68 6.52 1.06 -29.29
C GLN A 68 6.38 1.57 -27.85
N LEU A 69 7.01 2.71 -27.54
CA LEU A 69 6.90 3.32 -26.21
C LEU A 69 5.46 3.77 -25.92
N LYS A 70 4.79 4.42 -26.87
CA LYS A 70 3.38 4.82 -26.75
C LYS A 70 2.46 3.60 -26.55
N LEU A 71 2.67 2.54 -27.32
CA LEU A 71 1.90 1.29 -27.18
C LEU A 71 2.10 0.62 -25.83
N LYS A 72 3.35 0.55 -25.36
CA LYS A 72 3.69 -0.01 -24.05
C LYS A 72 3.03 0.79 -22.90
N HIS A 73 3.04 2.12 -23.01
CA HIS A 73 2.41 3.00 -22.01
C HIS A 73 0.88 2.81 -22.00
N LEU A 74 0.24 2.84 -23.18
CA LEU A 74 -1.21 2.62 -23.30
C LEU A 74 -1.63 1.25 -22.76
N LYS A 75 -0.86 0.20 -23.06
CA LYS A 75 -1.11 -1.15 -22.53
C LYS A 75 -1.04 -1.19 -21.03
N LYS A 76 -0.01 -0.57 -20.42
CA LYS A 76 0.15 -0.49 -18.95
C LYS A 76 -1.03 0.25 -18.30
N GLU A 77 -1.51 1.34 -18.88
CA GLU A 77 -2.68 2.06 -18.37
C GLU A 77 -3.97 1.23 -18.43
N LEU A 78 -4.18 0.49 -19.53
CA LEU A 78 -5.35 -0.38 -19.69
C LEU A 78 -5.33 -1.56 -18.72
N GLU A 79 -4.16 -2.15 -18.46
CA GLU A 79 -3.97 -3.21 -17.47
C GLU A 79 -4.38 -2.72 -16.07
N ILE A 80 -3.95 -1.52 -15.67
CA ILE A 80 -4.34 -0.93 -14.38
C ILE A 80 -5.87 -0.82 -14.26
N VAL A 81 -6.55 -0.37 -15.31
CA VAL A 81 -8.02 -0.24 -15.28
C VAL A 81 -8.72 -1.60 -15.25
N GLN A 82 -8.18 -2.60 -15.95
CA GLN A 82 -8.72 -3.96 -15.87
C GLN A 82 -8.64 -4.51 -14.45
N ILE A 83 -7.52 -4.30 -13.78
CA ILE A 83 -7.35 -4.72 -12.38
C ILE A 83 -8.28 -3.94 -11.44
N GLN A 84 -8.44 -2.63 -11.66
CA GLN A 84 -9.39 -1.83 -10.85
C GLN A 84 -10.82 -2.37 -10.90
N LYS A 85 -11.25 -3.02 -11.99
CA LYS A 85 -12.54 -3.68 -12.07
C LYS A 85 -12.66 -4.90 -11.15
N LEU A 86 -11.55 -5.54 -10.80
CA LEU A 86 -11.51 -6.65 -9.85
C LEU A 86 -11.56 -6.17 -8.40
N LEU A 87 -11.27 -4.88 -8.17
CA LEU A 87 -11.27 -4.24 -6.87
C LEU A 87 -12.68 -3.72 -6.55
N SER A 88 -13.60 -4.65 -6.27
CA SER A 88 -15.03 -4.36 -6.08
C SER A 88 -15.44 -4.11 -4.63
N HIS A 89 -14.56 -4.42 -3.68
CA HIS A 89 -14.87 -4.22 -2.26
C HIS A 89 -14.82 -2.72 -1.90
N PRO A 90 -15.75 -2.20 -1.08
CA PRO A 90 -15.81 -0.77 -0.74
C PRO A 90 -14.49 -0.19 -0.22
N TYR A 91 -13.70 -1.01 0.48
CA TYR A 91 -12.41 -0.59 1.06
C TYR A 91 -11.26 -0.60 0.06
N ASP A 92 -11.42 -1.28 -1.08
CA ASP A 92 -10.38 -1.36 -2.11
C ASP A 92 -10.00 0.00 -2.69
N GLN A 93 -10.93 0.97 -2.66
CA GLN A 93 -10.71 2.33 -3.15
C GLN A 93 -9.89 3.21 -2.20
N MET A 94 -9.65 2.75 -0.98
CA MET A 94 -8.98 3.53 0.07
C MET A 94 -7.46 3.56 -0.11
N GLY A 95 -6.81 4.51 0.58
CA GLY A 95 -5.37 4.51 0.81
C GLY A 95 -4.95 3.32 1.69
N ALA A 96 -3.66 3.05 1.77
CA ALA A 96 -3.09 1.93 2.51
C ALA A 96 -2.13 2.38 3.60
N LEU A 97 -2.19 1.72 4.77
CA LEU A 97 -1.12 1.70 5.75
C LEU A 97 -0.38 0.38 5.59
N VAL A 98 0.89 0.44 5.24
CA VAL A 98 1.77 -0.72 5.04
C VAL A 98 2.74 -0.78 6.20
N THR A 99 2.60 -1.79 7.03
CA THR A 99 3.46 -2.02 8.19
C THR A 99 4.42 -3.17 7.88
N ILE A 100 5.71 -2.93 8.03
CA ILE A 100 6.77 -3.92 7.81
C ILE A 100 7.46 -4.18 9.14
N THR A 101 7.63 -5.45 9.51
CA THR A 101 8.24 -5.88 10.76
C THR A 101 9.27 -6.96 10.50
N ALA A 102 10.46 -6.81 11.06
CA ALA A 102 11.45 -7.88 11.10
C ALA A 102 10.98 -8.99 12.07
N GLU A 103 10.82 -10.22 11.56
CA GLU A 103 10.27 -11.33 12.37
C GLU A 103 11.28 -11.91 13.39
N ILE A 104 12.56 -11.74 13.14
CA ILE A 104 13.64 -12.27 13.97
C ILE A 104 14.63 -11.14 14.28
N ALA A 105 15.16 -11.11 15.49
CA ALA A 105 16.22 -10.18 15.82
C ALA A 105 17.51 -10.49 15.04
N GLY A 106 18.19 -9.45 14.56
CA GLY A 106 19.48 -9.56 13.87
C GLY A 106 19.57 -8.67 12.63
N ALA A 107 20.81 -8.30 12.28
CA ALA A 107 21.11 -7.36 11.22
C ALA A 107 20.52 -7.75 9.86
N ASP A 108 20.51 -9.05 9.53
CA ASP A 108 19.95 -9.55 8.27
C ASP A 108 18.43 -9.34 8.18
N ALA A 109 17.67 -9.56 9.27
CA ALA A 109 16.24 -9.38 9.29
C ALA A 109 15.85 -7.90 9.26
N GLN A 110 16.63 -7.08 9.95
CA GLN A 110 16.46 -5.63 9.97
C GLN A 110 16.76 -5.01 8.60
N ASP A 111 17.78 -5.48 7.90
CA ASP A 111 18.11 -5.07 6.54
C ASP A 111 17.03 -5.54 5.55
N TRP A 112 16.50 -6.77 5.69
CA TRP A 112 15.40 -7.25 4.85
C TRP A 112 14.13 -6.41 5.02
N ALA A 113 13.76 -6.09 6.25
CA ALA A 113 12.64 -5.19 6.51
C ALA A 113 12.83 -3.81 5.86
N TYR A 114 14.06 -3.27 5.88
CA TYR A 114 14.39 -2.02 5.20
C TYR A 114 14.29 -2.11 3.67
N LEU A 115 14.73 -3.22 3.08
CA LEU A 115 14.59 -3.45 1.64
C LEU A 115 13.12 -3.54 1.22
N LEU A 116 12.26 -4.20 2.01
CA LEU A 116 10.81 -4.24 1.77
C LEU A 116 10.18 -2.85 1.93
N MET A 117 10.58 -2.07 2.93
CA MET A 117 10.12 -0.70 3.07
C MET A 117 10.43 0.13 1.82
N LYS A 118 11.65 0.03 1.29
CA LYS A 118 12.05 0.69 0.04
C LYS A 118 11.26 0.22 -1.16
N LEU A 119 10.98 -1.09 -1.26
CA LEU A 119 10.18 -1.66 -2.32
C LEU A 119 8.79 -1.01 -2.36
N TYR A 120 8.07 -0.96 -1.23
CA TYR A 120 6.73 -0.35 -1.20
C TYR A 120 6.75 1.16 -1.34
N TRP A 121 7.78 1.83 -0.84
CA TRP A 121 8.01 3.25 -1.07
C TRP A 121 8.11 3.55 -2.57
N ASN A 122 9.00 2.83 -3.27
CA ASN A 122 9.22 3.00 -4.70
C ASN A 122 7.96 2.63 -5.51
N TRP A 123 7.27 1.54 -5.12
CA TRP A 123 6.01 1.17 -5.75
C TRP A 123 4.99 2.31 -5.68
N GLY A 124 4.84 2.95 -4.53
CA GLY A 124 3.93 4.07 -4.36
C GLY A 124 4.30 5.28 -5.22
N ILE A 125 5.58 5.65 -5.28
CA ILE A 125 6.09 6.72 -6.14
C ILE A 125 5.85 6.41 -7.62
N ASN A 126 6.15 5.18 -8.06
CA ASN A 126 5.96 4.74 -9.44
C ASN A 126 4.48 4.77 -9.89
N HIS A 127 3.55 4.74 -8.94
CA HIS A 127 2.10 4.87 -9.17
C HIS A 127 1.57 6.28 -8.96
N ASN A 128 2.45 7.28 -8.75
CA ASN A 128 2.08 8.66 -8.45
C ASN A 128 1.23 8.79 -7.17
N TYR A 129 1.40 7.89 -6.20
CA TYR A 129 0.79 8.02 -4.90
C TYR A 129 1.63 8.90 -3.98
N GLN A 130 0.97 9.57 -3.05
CA GLN A 130 1.67 10.25 -1.97
C GLN A 130 2.09 9.22 -0.92
N VAL A 131 3.40 9.07 -0.71
CA VAL A 131 3.97 8.14 0.26
C VAL A 131 4.57 8.93 1.42
N ASN A 132 4.15 8.61 2.64
CA ASN A 132 4.66 9.21 3.85
C ASN A 132 5.16 8.12 4.80
N LEU A 133 6.30 8.34 5.41
CA LEU A 133 6.75 7.50 6.53
C LEU A 133 6.01 7.98 7.79
N VAL A 134 5.27 7.08 8.44
CA VAL A 134 4.50 7.38 9.66
C VAL A 134 5.32 7.09 10.89
N GLU A 135 5.94 5.93 10.90
CA GLU A 135 6.68 5.40 12.04
C GLU A 135 7.88 4.59 11.53
N ILE A 136 8.99 4.73 12.21
CA ILE A 136 10.17 3.91 11.98
C ILE A 136 10.85 3.60 13.31
N ILE A 137 11.27 2.37 13.48
CA ILE A 137 12.13 1.93 14.57
C ILE A 137 13.37 1.34 13.94
N ASP A 138 14.48 2.03 14.11
CA ASP A 138 15.77 1.59 13.58
C ASP A 138 16.20 0.26 14.16
N GLY A 139 16.98 -0.48 13.38
CA GLY A 139 17.64 -1.69 13.86
C GLY A 139 18.85 -1.38 14.74
N ASP A 140 19.32 -2.38 15.49
CA ASP A 140 20.43 -2.21 16.42
C ASP A 140 21.76 -1.96 15.72
N SER A 141 21.97 -2.54 14.53
CA SER A 141 23.23 -2.45 13.78
C SER A 141 23.04 -2.14 12.30
N ALA A 142 21.89 -2.43 11.72
CA ALA A 142 21.57 -2.12 10.33
C ALA A 142 20.05 -2.16 10.12
N GLY A 143 19.55 -1.49 9.07
CA GLY A 143 18.17 -1.56 8.65
C GLY A 143 17.17 -1.08 9.71
N ILE A 144 15.99 -1.71 9.74
CA ILE A 144 14.87 -1.33 10.62
C ILE A 144 14.26 -2.55 11.31
N ASN A 145 13.84 -2.38 12.55
CA ASN A 145 13.02 -3.36 13.24
C ASN A 145 11.56 -3.31 12.78
N PHE A 146 11.09 -2.09 12.49
CA PHE A 146 9.70 -1.81 12.20
C PHE A 146 9.57 -0.52 11.38
N ALA A 147 8.67 -0.49 10.41
CA ALA A 147 8.24 0.75 9.75
C ALA A 147 6.77 0.69 9.34
N THR A 148 6.11 1.84 9.36
CA THR A 148 4.78 2.03 8.80
C THR A 148 4.80 3.12 7.75
N LEU A 149 4.40 2.78 6.53
CA LEU A 149 4.18 3.70 5.41
C LEU A 149 2.70 4.02 5.28
N GLU A 150 2.38 5.28 5.08
CA GLU A 150 1.07 5.74 4.66
C GLU A 150 1.13 6.03 3.17
N ILE A 151 0.37 5.28 2.37
CA ILE A 151 0.29 5.43 0.92
C ILE A 151 -1.10 5.95 0.59
N THR A 152 -1.18 7.24 0.27
CA THR A 152 -2.44 7.93 0.00
C THR A 152 -2.69 7.99 -1.49
N GLY A 153 -3.83 7.45 -1.89
CA GLY A 153 -4.28 7.43 -3.27
C GLY A 153 -5.39 6.41 -3.48
N ARG A 154 -6.15 6.60 -4.54
CA ARG A 154 -7.29 5.72 -4.85
C ARG A 154 -6.80 4.33 -5.24
N TYR A 155 -7.40 3.30 -4.66
CA TYR A 155 -7.07 1.88 -4.85
C TYR A 155 -5.72 1.42 -4.27
N ALA A 156 -4.99 2.26 -3.54
CA ALA A 156 -3.71 1.85 -2.96
C ALA A 156 -3.86 0.60 -2.05
N TYR A 157 -4.91 0.57 -1.20
CA TYR A 157 -5.22 -0.61 -0.40
C TYR A 157 -5.63 -1.80 -1.27
N GLY A 158 -6.49 -1.60 -2.26
CA GLY A 158 -6.97 -2.66 -3.14
C GLY A 158 -5.84 -3.43 -3.81
N PHE A 159 -4.82 -2.73 -4.29
CA PHE A 159 -3.62 -3.36 -4.86
C PHE A 159 -2.77 -4.02 -3.78
N LEU A 160 -2.43 -3.29 -2.72
CA LEU A 160 -1.45 -3.74 -1.73
C LEU A 160 -1.99 -4.76 -0.72
N LYS A 161 -3.31 -4.95 -0.58
CA LYS A 161 -3.88 -5.97 0.31
C LYS A 161 -3.34 -7.38 0.03
N SER A 162 -2.96 -7.64 -1.24
CA SER A 162 -2.33 -8.87 -1.69
C SER A 162 -0.95 -9.11 -1.07
N GLU A 163 -0.28 -8.05 -0.60
CA GLU A 163 1.07 -8.12 -0.04
C GLU A 163 1.10 -8.50 1.45
N THR A 164 -0.07 -8.62 2.07
CA THR A 164 -0.17 -9.01 3.49
C THR A 164 0.27 -10.46 3.71
N GLY A 165 1.33 -10.64 4.52
CA GLY A 165 1.87 -11.96 4.87
C GLY A 165 3.35 -11.94 5.18
N ILE A 166 3.96 -13.13 5.17
CA ILE A 166 5.38 -13.33 5.40
C ILE A 166 6.12 -13.31 4.06
N HIS A 167 7.16 -12.48 4.00
CA HIS A 167 8.10 -12.39 2.87
C HIS A 167 9.42 -13.03 3.26
N LYS A 168 9.82 -14.06 2.52
CA LYS A 168 11.02 -14.87 2.78
C LYS A 168 12.14 -14.44 1.85
N LEU A 169 13.30 -14.10 2.43
CA LEU A 169 14.53 -13.83 1.68
C LEU A 169 15.53 -14.95 1.91
N GLN A 170 16.17 -15.41 0.84
CA GLN A 170 17.33 -16.32 0.88
C GLN A 170 18.52 -15.63 0.23
N ARG A 171 19.57 -15.40 1.01
CA ARG A 171 20.82 -14.79 0.51
C ARG A 171 22.03 -15.21 1.33
N ILE A 172 23.22 -14.98 0.79
CA ILE A 172 24.45 -14.96 1.60
C ILE A 172 24.43 -13.67 2.43
N SER A 173 24.64 -13.81 3.74
CA SER A 173 24.61 -12.65 4.66
C SER A 173 25.78 -11.70 4.38
N PRO A 174 25.51 -10.40 4.16
CA PRO A 174 26.58 -9.40 4.06
C PRO A 174 27.16 -9.02 5.43
N PHE A 175 26.54 -9.44 6.52
CA PHE A 175 26.93 -9.12 7.90
C PHE A 175 27.76 -10.24 8.56
N GLN A 176 27.83 -11.40 7.93
CA GLN A 176 28.55 -12.57 8.45
C GLN A 176 29.74 -12.92 7.53
N THR A 177 30.92 -13.10 8.12
CA THR A 177 32.14 -13.43 7.38
C THR A 177 32.16 -14.84 6.83
N ASN A 178 31.31 -15.74 7.31
CA ASN A 178 31.34 -17.18 7.02
C ASN A 178 30.68 -17.56 5.66
N GLY A 179 30.09 -16.62 4.92
CA GLY A 179 29.47 -16.88 3.62
C GLY A 179 28.29 -17.86 3.64
N ASN A 180 27.65 -18.08 4.80
CA ASN A 180 26.54 -19.02 4.92
C ASN A 180 25.25 -18.46 4.30
N LEU A 181 24.51 -19.34 3.64
CA LEU A 181 23.16 -19.03 3.15
C LEU A 181 22.22 -18.82 4.35
N GLN A 182 21.58 -17.67 4.38
CA GLN A 182 20.62 -17.32 5.43
C GLN A 182 19.19 -17.31 4.86
N THR A 183 18.25 -17.78 5.65
CA THR A 183 16.81 -17.64 5.40
C THR A 183 16.24 -16.65 6.39
N ILE A 184 15.69 -15.56 5.88
CA ILE A 184 15.27 -14.39 6.62
C ILE A 184 13.78 -14.16 6.37
N LEU A 185 13.04 -13.81 7.41
CA LEU A 185 11.61 -13.56 7.34
C LEU A 185 11.30 -12.14 7.78
N ALA A 186 10.42 -11.48 7.03
CA ALA A 186 9.81 -10.23 7.45
C ALA A 186 8.31 -10.30 7.19
N ARG A 187 7.54 -9.64 8.04
CA ARG A 187 6.09 -9.56 7.95
C ARG A 187 5.67 -8.24 7.33
N VAL A 188 4.74 -8.30 6.40
CA VAL A 188 4.05 -7.16 5.85
C VAL A 188 2.58 -7.25 6.22
N GLU A 189 2.04 -6.16 6.75
CA GLU A 189 0.63 -6.01 7.06
C GLU A 189 0.10 -4.78 6.32
N VAL A 190 -1.00 -4.94 5.61
CA VAL A 190 -1.63 -3.85 4.85
C VAL A 190 -3.05 -3.67 5.35
N ILE A 191 -3.37 -2.47 5.78
CA ILE A 191 -4.70 -2.09 6.24
C ILE A 191 -5.20 -0.84 5.52
N PRO A 192 -6.52 -0.68 5.30
CA PRO A 192 -7.06 0.51 4.66
C PRO A 192 -6.99 1.73 5.58
N ILE A 193 -6.80 2.92 4.99
CA ILE A 193 -6.91 4.19 5.70
C ILE A 193 -8.38 4.58 5.73
N CYS A 194 -8.97 4.58 6.90
CA CYS A 194 -10.38 4.93 7.09
C CYS A 194 -10.48 6.37 7.59
N ASP A 195 -10.67 7.33 6.67
CA ASP A 195 -10.69 8.75 7.06
C ASP A 195 -12.06 9.25 7.52
N ALA A 196 -13.13 8.98 6.79
CA ALA A 196 -14.41 9.62 7.02
C ALA A 196 -15.58 8.65 7.31
N ALA A 197 -15.40 7.35 7.07
CA ALA A 197 -16.49 6.38 7.17
C ALA A 197 -16.74 5.87 8.60
N ILE A 198 -15.91 6.27 9.57
CA ILE A 198 -15.96 5.73 10.93
C ILE A 198 -16.63 6.75 11.85
N ASN A 199 -17.96 6.62 12.00
CA ASN A 199 -18.79 7.46 12.89
C ASN A 199 -18.70 7.08 14.38
N TRP A 200 -17.67 6.35 14.82
CA TRP A 200 -17.48 6.04 16.22
C TRP A 200 -16.24 6.71 16.80
N GLU A 201 -16.33 7.09 18.04
CA GLU A 201 -15.24 7.68 18.81
C GLU A 201 -14.64 6.62 19.74
N ILE A 202 -13.31 6.62 19.86
CA ILE A 202 -12.64 5.80 20.86
C ILE A 202 -12.84 6.50 22.20
N PRO A 203 -13.36 5.81 23.23
CA PRO A 203 -13.49 6.41 24.55
C PRO A 203 -12.13 6.93 25.07
N GLU A 204 -12.12 8.14 25.60
CA GLU A 204 -10.89 8.78 26.06
C GLU A 204 -10.16 7.96 27.14
N HIS A 205 -10.91 7.23 27.99
CA HIS A 205 -10.34 6.39 29.04
C HIS A 205 -9.63 5.15 28.49
N ASP A 206 -9.89 4.75 27.24
CA ASP A 206 -9.20 3.64 26.55
C ASP A 206 -7.93 4.10 25.85
N LEU A 207 -7.66 5.41 25.84
CA LEU A 207 -6.51 5.98 25.18
C LEU A 207 -5.47 6.47 26.19
N LYS A 208 -4.24 6.00 26.04
CA LYS A 208 -3.08 6.56 26.73
C LYS A 208 -2.26 7.37 25.74
N ILE A 209 -2.34 8.70 25.84
CA ILE A 209 -1.59 9.61 25.00
C ILE A 209 -0.38 10.10 25.76
N THR A 210 0.81 9.91 25.21
CA THR A 210 2.07 10.38 25.77
C THR A 210 2.74 11.29 24.74
N GLN A 211 3.12 12.46 25.20
CA GLN A 211 3.72 13.49 24.35
C GLN A 211 5.10 13.84 24.86
N TRP A 212 6.08 13.92 23.97
CA TRP A 212 7.43 14.36 24.30
C TRP A 212 7.94 15.36 23.28
N ARG A 213 8.88 16.18 23.73
CA ARG A 213 9.72 16.98 22.84
C ARG A 213 11.16 16.55 23.03
N TRP A 214 11.72 15.97 22.00
CA TRP A 214 13.12 15.61 22.00
C TRP A 214 13.96 16.91 21.83
N HIS A 215 14.82 17.18 22.80
CA HIS A 215 15.84 18.22 22.71
C HIS A 215 17.16 17.50 22.38
N GLY A 216 17.49 17.39 21.09
CA GLY A 216 18.76 16.83 20.68
C GLY A 216 19.94 17.66 21.18
N LYS A 217 21.15 17.06 21.24
CA LYS A 217 22.39 17.76 21.65
C LYS A 217 22.68 19.02 20.83
N ASN A 218 22.10 19.17 19.65
CA ASN A 218 22.11 20.39 18.84
C ASN A 218 20.79 21.14 19.03
N LEU A 219 20.80 22.13 19.90
CA LEU A 219 19.71 22.97 20.41
C LEU A 219 18.79 23.67 19.38
N LYS A 220 18.87 23.38 18.07
CA LYS A 220 18.16 24.12 17.02
C LYS A 220 16.84 23.52 16.53
N ARG A 221 16.49 22.28 16.86
CA ARG A 221 15.19 21.66 16.49
C ARG A 221 14.72 20.72 17.58
N SER A 222 13.69 21.11 18.31
CA SER A 222 12.90 20.17 19.10
C SER A 222 11.86 19.52 18.18
N GLN A 223 11.96 18.22 17.95
CA GLN A 223 10.93 17.48 17.24
C GLN A 223 9.85 17.02 18.24
N PRO A 224 8.60 17.43 18.04
CA PRO A 224 7.49 16.95 18.84
C PRO A 224 7.14 15.55 18.40
N TRP A 225 7.05 14.60 19.32
CA TRP A 225 6.49 13.31 19.00
C TRP A 225 5.37 12.90 19.96
N VAL A 226 4.49 12.08 19.47
CA VAL A 226 3.30 11.63 20.18
C VAL A 226 3.21 10.11 20.06
N LYS A 227 3.02 9.47 21.21
CA LYS A 227 2.67 8.05 21.32
C LYS A 227 1.23 7.95 21.77
N VAL A 228 0.40 7.27 20.99
CA VAL A 228 -0.97 6.93 21.35
C VAL A 228 -1.06 5.42 21.47
N CYS A 229 -1.60 4.95 22.61
CA CYS A 229 -1.81 3.54 22.89
C CYS A 229 -3.29 3.33 23.21
N HIS A 230 -3.93 2.40 22.51
CA HIS A 230 -5.25 1.91 22.88
C HIS A 230 -5.08 0.81 23.93
N ILE A 231 -5.49 1.11 25.17
CA ILE A 231 -5.21 0.28 26.34
C ILE A 231 -5.79 -1.14 26.21
N PRO A 232 -7.08 -1.33 25.78
CA PRO A 232 -7.65 -2.67 25.73
C PRO A 232 -6.97 -3.60 24.73
N THR A 233 -6.54 -3.09 23.56
CA THR A 233 -5.89 -3.91 22.52
C THR A 233 -4.37 -3.89 22.57
N GLY A 234 -3.78 -2.93 23.28
CA GLY A 234 -2.34 -2.72 23.32
C GLY A 234 -1.77 -2.11 22.02
N ILE A 235 -2.62 -1.78 21.03
CA ILE A 235 -2.17 -1.17 19.78
C ILE A 235 -1.57 0.19 20.09
N THR A 236 -0.37 0.39 19.59
CA THR A 236 0.39 1.61 19.83
C THR A 236 0.85 2.19 18.50
N VAL A 237 0.77 3.51 18.36
CA VAL A 237 1.23 4.28 17.20
C VAL A 237 2.11 5.44 17.67
N PHE A 238 3.20 5.67 16.96
CA PHE A 238 4.11 6.80 17.17
C PHE A 238 4.04 7.73 15.97
N CYS A 239 3.96 9.04 16.21
CA CYS A 239 4.01 10.05 15.15
C CYS A 239 4.94 11.19 15.56
N ASP A 240 5.91 11.51 14.68
CA ASP A 240 6.87 12.58 14.86
C ASP A 240 7.09 13.42 13.58
N GLN A 241 6.30 13.15 12.54
CA GLN A 241 6.52 13.70 11.19
C GLN A 241 6.12 15.17 11.07
N GLU A 242 5.16 15.61 11.89
CA GLU A 242 4.63 16.96 11.84
C GLU A 242 5.34 17.88 12.83
N ARG A 243 5.35 19.19 12.51
CA ARG A 243 5.94 20.21 13.39
C ARG A 243 5.11 20.49 14.64
N SER A 244 3.85 20.11 14.64
CA SER A 244 2.90 20.32 15.73
C SER A 244 2.57 19.03 16.44
N GLN A 245 2.63 19.02 17.79
CA GLN A 245 2.17 17.88 18.59
C GLN A 245 0.70 17.56 18.34
N MET A 246 -0.14 18.58 18.13
CA MET A 246 -1.55 18.37 17.83
C MET A 246 -1.75 17.64 16.49
N GLN A 247 -0.98 18.01 15.45
CA GLN A 247 -1.05 17.32 14.17
C GLN A 247 -0.57 15.88 14.28
N ASN A 248 0.54 15.62 14.98
CA ASN A 248 1.02 14.28 15.27
C ASN A 248 -0.01 13.46 16.05
N GLN A 249 -0.69 14.05 17.04
CA GLN A 249 -1.74 13.38 17.80
C GLN A 249 -2.94 13.04 16.92
N THR A 250 -3.42 13.97 16.12
CA THR A 250 -4.54 13.75 15.19
C THR A 250 -4.22 12.63 14.20
N LYS A 251 -2.99 12.63 13.65
CA LYS A 251 -2.51 11.59 12.74
C LYS A 251 -2.43 10.23 13.43
N ALA A 252 -1.86 10.17 14.63
CA ALA A 252 -1.78 8.93 15.41
C ALA A 252 -3.16 8.36 15.76
N LEU A 253 -4.12 9.20 16.16
CA LEU A 253 -5.50 8.79 16.43
C LEU A 253 -6.19 8.25 15.17
N ARG A 254 -5.99 8.88 14.02
CA ARG A 254 -6.52 8.40 12.73
C ARG A 254 -6.01 7.00 12.41
N ILE A 255 -4.73 6.77 12.60
CA ILE A 255 -4.09 5.46 12.35
C ILE A 255 -4.61 4.40 13.33
N ILE A 256 -4.74 4.73 14.62
CA ILE A 256 -5.32 3.80 15.61
C ILE A 256 -6.76 3.45 15.25
N LYS A 257 -7.57 4.44 14.86
CA LYS A 257 -8.94 4.20 14.39
C LYS A 257 -8.97 3.24 13.22
N SER A 258 -8.11 3.44 12.20
CA SER A 258 -8.01 2.53 11.05
C SER A 258 -7.60 1.11 11.45
N LYS A 259 -6.63 0.97 12.36
CA LYS A 259 -6.19 -0.34 12.86
C LYS A 259 -7.29 -1.06 13.64
N LEU A 260 -7.97 -0.37 14.56
CA LEU A 260 -9.08 -0.93 15.33
C LEU A 260 -10.25 -1.31 14.45
N TRP A 261 -10.62 -0.43 13.51
CA TRP A 261 -11.68 -0.70 12.57
C TRP A 261 -11.40 -1.96 11.73
N PHE A 262 -10.19 -2.08 11.20
CA PHE A 262 -9.79 -3.25 10.43
C PHE A 262 -9.87 -4.54 11.26
N LEU A 263 -9.45 -4.49 12.53
CA LEU A 263 -9.59 -5.62 13.45
C LEU A 263 -11.05 -5.98 13.73
N MET A 264 -11.92 -5.00 13.93
CA MET A 264 -13.34 -5.23 14.09
C MET A 264 -13.93 -5.95 12.88
N GLN A 265 -13.58 -5.51 11.68
CA GLN A 265 -14.04 -6.14 10.43
C GLN A 265 -13.50 -7.57 10.28
N SER A 266 -12.23 -7.80 10.55
CA SER A 266 -11.59 -9.12 10.44
C SER A 266 -12.15 -10.13 11.43
N GLN A 267 -12.61 -9.69 12.59
CA GLN A 267 -13.21 -10.53 13.63
C GLN A 267 -14.76 -10.54 13.57
N SER A 268 -15.35 -9.82 12.60
CA SER A 268 -16.83 -9.65 12.47
C SER A 268 -17.49 -9.14 13.76
N VAL A 269 -16.80 -8.27 14.50
CA VAL A 269 -17.28 -7.71 15.79
C VAL A 269 -17.75 -6.29 15.55
N GLN A 270 -18.90 -5.91 16.16
CA GLN A 270 -19.46 -4.55 16.04
C GLN A 270 -18.99 -3.60 17.15
N ASP A 271 -18.31 -4.12 18.16
CA ASP A 271 -17.91 -3.36 19.36
C ASP A 271 -16.40 -3.53 19.62
N ILE A 272 -15.71 -2.41 19.86
CA ILE A 272 -14.26 -2.40 20.15
C ILE A 272 -13.94 -3.24 21.40
N ALA A 273 -14.82 -3.22 22.41
CA ALA A 273 -14.61 -3.97 23.65
C ALA A 273 -14.59 -5.49 23.45
N LYS A 274 -15.06 -5.98 22.31
CA LYS A 274 -15.11 -7.40 21.95
C LYS A 274 -13.92 -7.87 21.07
N ILE A 275 -12.96 -6.99 20.78
CA ILE A 275 -11.78 -7.35 20.00
C ILE A 275 -10.89 -8.30 20.80
N GLU A 276 -10.69 -9.50 20.30
CA GLU A 276 -9.76 -10.47 20.88
C GLU A 276 -8.33 -10.16 20.46
N THR A 277 -7.48 -9.81 21.44
CA THR A 277 -6.06 -9.51 21.22
C THR A 277 -5.23 -10.74 20.81
N SER A 278 -5.68 -11.94 21.16
CA SER A 278 -5.03 -13.21 20.80
C SER A 278 -5.06 -13.46 19.28
N SER A 279 -6.10 -13.02 18.61
CA SER A 279 -6.28 -13.19 17.16
C SER A 279 -5.38 -12.27 16.32
N ILE A 280 -4.84 -11.19 16.90
CA ILE A 280 -3.92 -10.27 16.22
C ILE A 280 -2.61 -10.98 15.82
N LYS A 281 -2.23 -12.05 16.54
CA LYS A 281 -1.00 -12.83 16.29
C LYS A 281 -1.18 -14.00 15.30
N SER A 282 -2.40 -14.30 14.86
CA SER A 282 -2.70 -15.50 14.06
C SER A 282 -2.66 -15.31 12.53
N LEU A 283 -2.00 -14.26 12.02
CA LEU A 283 -1.68 -14.16 10.60
C LEU A 283 -0.84 -15.38 10.18
N SER A 284 -1.17 -15.94 9.03
CA SER A 284 -0.51 -17.13 8.49
C SER A 284 1.01 -17.06 8.66
N THR A 285 1.58 -18.11 9.22
CA THR A 285 3.04 -18.27 9.38
C THR A 285 3.70 -18.73 8.08
N LYS A 286 2.91 -19.09 7.05
CA LYS A 286 3.44 -19.52 5.76
C LYS A 286 3.85 -18.30 4.93
N PRO A 287 5.06 -18.33 4.31
CA PRO A 287 5.47 -17.26 3.42
C PRO A 287 4.52 -17.17 2.20
N ILE A 288 4.20 -15.95 1.80
CA ILE A 288 3.44 -15.68 0.59
C ILE A 288 4.35 -15.49 -0.62
N ARG A 289 5.55 -14.96 -0.39
CA ARG A 289 6.53 -14.69 -1.43
C ARG A 289 7.95 -15.03 -0.99
N GLU A 290 8.72 -15.58 -1.91
CA GLU A 290 10.09 -15.97 -1.71
C GLU A 290 10.99 -15.17 -2.66
N TYR A 291 12.05 -14.60 -2.09
CA TYR A 291 13.09 -13.85 -2.79
C TYR A 291 14.41 -14.61 -2.61
N ILE A 292 14.98 -15.09 -3.69
CA ILE A 292 16.23 -15.85 -3.71
C ILE A 292 17.27 -15.01 -4.42
N LEU A 293 18.36 -14.66 -3.71
CA LEU A 293 19.50 -13.92 -4.25
C LEU A 293 20.71 -14.82 -4.44
N HIS A 294 20.65 -16.05 -3.98
CA HIS A 294 21.69 -17.05 -4.15
C HIS A 294 21.10 -18.47 -3.98
N PRO A 295 21.47 -19.48 -4.80
CA PRO A 295 22.45 -19.44 -5.90
C PRO A 295 21.93 -18.78 -7.19
N GLU A 296 20.62 -18.66 -7.39
CA GLU A 296 19.99 -18.08 -8.56
C GLU A 296 19.11 -16.91 -8.15
N ASN A 297 19.13 -15.82 -8.92
CA ASN A 297 18.27 -14.69 -8.69
C ASN A 297 16.84 -15.02 -9.12
N ARG A 298 15.91 -15.07 -8.16
CA ARG A 298 14.50 -15.38 -8.43
C ARG A 298 13.58 -14.77 -7.36
N VAL A 299 12.45 -14.25 -7.80
CA VAL A 299 11.31 -13.92 -6.93
C VAL A 299 10.13 -14.76 -7.37
N LYS A 300 9.47 -15.42 -6.41
CA LYS A 300 8.31 -16.28 -6.65
C LYS A 300 7.21 -15.97 -5.66
N ASP A 301 5.99 -15.73 -6.14
CA ASP A 301 4.79 -15.74 -5.31
C ASP A 301 4.31 -17.19 -5.15
N LEU A 302 4.24 -17.64 -3.90
CA LEU A 302 3.91 -19.03 -3.58
C LEU A 302 2.42 -19.35 -3.71
N ARG A 303 1.56 -18.35 -3.84
CA ARG A 303 0.11 -18.50 -4.00
C ARG A 303 -0.28 -18.70 -5.45
N THR A 304 0.30 -17.89 -6.34
CA THR A 304 0.01 -17.91 -7.79
C THR A 304 1.01 -18.71 -8.60
N ASN A 305 2.17 -19.08 -8.00
CA ASN A 305 3.32 -19.67 -8.67
C ASN A 305 3.96 -18.80 -9.76
N VAL A 306 3.59 -17.52 -9.85
CA VAL A 306 4.24 -16.58 -10.77
C VAL A 306 5.64 -16.25 -10.26
N GLU A 307 6.62 -16.28 -11.16
CA GLU A 307 8.02 -16.03 -10.81
C GLU A 307 8.73 -15.15 -11.85
N THR A 308 9.81 -14.50 -11.43
CA THR A 308 10.68 -13.69 -12.27
C THR A 308 12.14 -13.79 -11.82
N THR A 309 13.07 -13.62 -12.74
CA THR A 309 14.51 -13.52 -12.46
C THR A 309 14.96 -12.07 -12.25
N SER A 310 14.14 -11.09 -12.56
CA SER A 310 14.42 -9.64 -12.42
C SER A 310 14.26 -9.16 -10.97
N VAL A 311 15.04 -9.73 -10.04
CA VAL A 311 14.92 -9.44 -8.60
C VAL A 311 15.16 -7.96 -8.30
N THR A 312 16.09 -7.33 -8.98
CA THR A 312 16.41 -5.90 -8.80
C THR A 312 15.22 -5.00 -9.16
N GLU A 313 14.50 -5.30 -10.24
CA GLU A 313 13.31 -4.56 -10.64
C GLU A 313 12.20 -4.71 -9.60
N VAL A 314 11.99 -5.92 -9.09
CA VAL A 314 11.03 -6.18 -8.02
C VAL A 314 11.37 -5.38 -6.76
N LEU A 315 12.63 -5.38 -6.32
CA LEU A 315 13.08 -4.60 -5.15
C LEU A 315 12.99 -3.09 -5.39
N ASN A 316 12.97 -2.63 -6.63
CA ASN A 316 12.73 -1.24 -7.01
C ASN A 316 11.23 -0.89 -7.16
N GLY A 317 10.33 -1.81 -6.80
CA GLY A 317 8.89 -1.56 -6.75
C GLY A 317 8.10 -2.05 -7.97
N GLU A 318 8.71 -2.75 -8.92
CA GLU A 318 8.01 -3.34 -10.08
C GLU A 318 7.35 -4.68 -9.69
N ILE A 319 6.29 -4.62 -8.87
CA ILE A 319 5.58 -5.80 -8.34
C ILE A 319 4.18 -6.00 -8.92
N ASN A 320 3.73 -5.15 -9.84
CA ASN A 320 2.36 -5.19 -10.37
C ASN A 320 1.97 -6.55 -10.93
N PHE A 321 2.86 -7.19 -11.70
CA PHE A 321 2.58 -8.50 -12.30
C PHE A 321 2.29 -9.60 -11.26
N LEU A 322 2.88 -9.50 -10.05
CA LEU A 322 2.61 -10.41 -8.92
C LEU A 322 1.25 -10.08 -8.27
N ILE A 323 0.97 -8.79 -8.07
CA ILE A 323 -0.30 -8.29 -7.53
C ILE A 323 -1.45 -8.69 -8.47
N ASP A 324 -1.28 -8.43 -9.76
CA ASP A 324 -2.28 -8.68 -10.80
C ASP A 324 -2.63 -10.18 -10.89
N ALA A 325 -1.61 -11.03 -10.88
CA ALA A 325 -1.80 -12.49 -10.89
C ALA A 325 -2.60 -12.97 -9.67
N TYR A 326 -2.33 -12.42 -8.50
CA TYR A 326 -3.06 -12.75 -7.29
C TYR A 326 -4.52 -12.27 -7.34
N LEU A 327 -4.77 -11.03 -7.76
CA LEU A 327 -6.11 -10.47 -7.85
C LEU A 327 -6.96 -11.21 -8.89
N GLN A 328 -6.38 -11.59 -10.04
CA GLN A 328 -7.04 -12.41 -11.04
C GLN A 328 -7.43 -13.80 -10.49
N GLN A 329 -6.52 -14.46 -9.78
CA GLN A 329 -6.79 -15.76 -9.16
C GLN A 329 -7.93 -15.67 -8.14
N GLN A 330 -7.95 -14.64 -7.32
CA GLN A 330 -9.02 -14.40 -6.34
C GLN A 330 -10.37 -14.19 -7.01
N SER A 331 -10.43 -13.46 -8.12
CA SER A 331 -11.68 -13.25 -8.84
C SER A 331 -12.28 -14.54 -9.43
N MET A 332 -11.41 -15.47 -9.87
CA MET A 332 -11.83 -16.78 -10.39
C MET A 332 -12.37 -17.73 -9.29
N THR A 333 -11.94 -17.54 -8.04
CA THR A 333 -12.40 -18.36 -6.91
C THR A 333 -13.73 -17.88 -6.32
N HIS A 334 -14.14 -16.66 -6.61
CA HIS A 334 -15.39 -16.05 -6.13
C HIS A 334 -16.49 -15.99 -7.21
N SER A 335 -16.21 -16.42 -8.44
CA SER A 335 -17.16 -16.63 -9.53
C SER A 335 -17.68 -18.07 -9.54
#